data_3239e273ba90a74989d761176654197e
#
_entry.id   3239e273ba90a74989d761176654197e
#
_cell.length_a   1.000
_cell.length_b   1.000
_cell.length_c   1.000
_cell.angle_alpha   90.00
_cell.angle_beta   90.00
_cell.angle_gamma   90.00
#
_symmetry.space_group_name_H-M   'P 1'
#
loop_
_entity.id
_entity.type
_entity.pdbx_description
1 polymer ?
#
loop_
_entity_poly.entity_id
_entity_poly.type
_entity_poly.pdbx_seq_one_letter_code
_entity_poly.pdbx_strand_id
1 'polypeptide(L)'
;MKKALITGITGQDGSFLAEFLLEKGYEVHGIIRRSSSFNTGRIEHLYLDEWVRDMKQKRLVNLHYGDMTDSSSLVRILQQVQPDEVYNLAAQSHVKVSFDCPEYTAEADAIGVLRLLEAIRILGMEKKTKIYQASTSELFGLVQEVPQKETTPFYPRSPYGVAKQYGFWITKNYRESYGMFAVNGILFNHESERRGETFVTRKITLAASRIAQGFQDKLYLGNLNSLRDWGYAKDYVECMWLILQQEKPEDFVIATGEYHTVREFATLAFREAGIELRWEGEGVDEKGIDVNTGKALVEVDPKYFRPAEVEQLLGDPTKARTLLGWNPRKTSFEQLVRIMVDHDMKFVKKLYLKSQM
;
A
#
# COMPACT_ATOMS: atom_id res chain seq x y z
N MET A 1 -5.41 -22.15 -17.16
CA MET A 1 -4.95 -20.80 -16.78
C MET A 1 -5.50 -20.53 -15.40
N LYS A 2 -4.66 -20.15 -14.42
CA LYS A 2 -5.14 -19.80 -13.07
C LYS A 2 -5.91 -18.50 -13.11
N LYS A 3 -6.94 -18.39 -12.26
CA LYS A 3 -7.74 -17.18 -12.07
C LYS A 3 -7.38 -16.50 -10.75
N ALA A 4 -7.08 -15.21 -10.81
CA ALA A 4 -6.84 -14.39 -9.64
C ALA A 4 -7.92 -13.31 -9.49
N LEU A 5 -8.41 -13.13 -8.27
CA LEU A 5 -9.32 -12.04 -7.89
C LEU A 5 -8.61 -11.08 -6.95
N ILE A 6 -8.55 -9.80 -7.32
CA ILE A 6 -7.91 -8.74 -6.54
C ILE A 6 -8.98 -7.77 -6.04
N THR A 7 -9.15 -7.68 -4.72
CA THR A 7 -9.88 -6.55 -4.13
C THR A 7 -8.94 -5.35 -4.01
N GLY A 8 -9.44 -4.13 -4.19
CA GLY A 8 -8.56 -2.95 -4.17
C GLY A 8 -7.62 -2.83 -5.36
N ILE A 9 -8.00 -3.38 -6.51
CA ILE A 9 -7.20 -3.37 -7.75
C ILE A 9 -6.81 -1.97 -8.22
N THR A 10 -7.60 -0.94 -7.90
CA THR A 10 -7.35 0.47 -8.26
C THR A 10 -6.32 1.15 -7.34
N GLY A 11 -5.87 0.48 -6.29
CA GLY A 11 -4.82 0.95 -5.39
C GLY A 11 -3.43 0.82 -5.99
N GLN A 12 -2.41 1.30 -5.25
CA GLN A 12 -1.01 1.14 -5.61
C GLN A 12 -0.67 -0.33 -5.84
N ASP A 13 -0.83 -1.16 -4.80
CA ASP A 13 -0.43 -2.57 -4.82
C ASP A 13 -1.29 -3.38 -5.78
N GLY A 14 -2.61 -3.13 -5.79
CA GLY A 14 -3.53 -3.83 -6.69
C GLY A 14 -3.20 -3.62 -8.16
N SER A 15 -2.78 -2.40 -8.55
CA SER A 15 -2.40 -2.10 -9.92
C SER A 15 -1.09 -2.78 -10.34
N PHE A 16 -0.07 -2.81 -9.47
CA PHE A 16 1.18 -3.54 -9.74
C PHE A 16 0.99 -5.06 -9.71
N LEU A 17 0.18 -5.56 -8.78
CA LEU A 17 -0.13 -6.98 -8.72
C LEU A 17 -0.90 -7.45 -9.96
N ALA A 18 -1.82 -6.64 -10.47
CA ALA A 18 -2.53 -6.97 -11.71
C ALA A 18 -1.57 -7.10 -12.89
N GLU A 19 -0.63 -6.16 -13.07
CA GLU A 19 0.42 -6.25 -14.09
C GLU A 19 1.27 -7.52 -13.90
N PHE A 20 1.76 -7.76 -12.70
CA PHE A 20 2.59 -8.90 -12.36
C PHE A 20 1.90 -10.24 -12.65
N LEU A 21 0.63 -10.38 -12.27
CA LEU A 21 -0.14 -11.61 -12.51
C LEU A 21 -0.46 -11.82 -13.99
N LEU A 22 -0.72 -10.74 -14.74
CA LEU A 22 -0.88 -10.83 -16.21
C LEU A 22 0.40 -11.33 -16.88
N GLU A 23 1.59 -10.83 -16.47
CA GLU A 23 2.89 -11.32 -16.94
C GLU A 23 3.12 -12.79 -16.60
N LYS A 24 2.57 -13.27 -15.48
CA LYS A 24 2.59 -14.70 -15.08
C LYS A 24 1.56 -15.55 -15.82
N GLY A 25 0.75 -14.97 -16.69
CA GLY A 25 -0.26 -15.70 -17.49
C GLY A 25 -1.55 -16.03 -16.74
N TYR A 26 -1.89 -15.26 -15.69
CA TYR A 26 -3.18 -15.40 -15.02
C TYR A 26 -4.32 -14.72 -15.79
N GLU A 27 -5.54 -15.24 -15.63
CA GLU A 27 -6.77 -14.52 -15.89
C GLU A 27 -7.04 -13.64 -14.66
N VAL A 28 -6.93 -12.31 -14.82
CA VAL A 28 -7.02 -11.36 -13.71
C VAL A 28 -8.40 -10.73 -13.66
N HIS A 29 -9.02 -10.80 -12.47
CA HIS A 29 -10.27 -10.16 -12.11
C HIS A 29 -10.02 -9.15 -10.99
N GLY A 30 -10.71 -8.02 -11.04
CA GLY A 30 -10.59 -6.98 -10.01
C GLY A 30 -11.94 -6.51 -9.50
N ILE A 31 -12.04 -6.28 -8.19
CA ILE A 31 -13.21 -5.63 -7.58
C ILE A 31 -12.95 -4.14 -7.50
N ILE A 32 -13.87 -3.36 -8.06
CA ILE A 32 -13.90 -1.90 -8.00
C ILE A 32 -15.17 -1.42 -7.29
N ARG A 33 -15.06 -0.39 -6.46
CA ARG A 33 -16.22 0.26 -5.85
C ARG A 33 -16.89 1.19 -6.85
N ARG A 34 -18.20 1.26 -6.80
CA ARG A 34 -18.94 2.30 -7.52
C ARG A 34 -18.64 3.66 -6.90
N SER A 35 -18.14 4.57 -7.70
CA SER A 35 -17.86 5.95 -7.31
C SER A 35 -18.41 6.90 -8.38
N SER A 36 -18.82 8.10 -8.00
CA SER A 36 -19.20 9.16 -8.93
C SER A 36 -18.00 9.80 -9.62
N SER A 37 -16.80 9.67 -9.05
CA SER A 37 -15.53 10.08 -9.67
C SER A 37 -14.77 8.85 -10.18
N PHE A 38 -14.02 9.02 -11.27
CA PHE A 38 -13.14 7.96 -11.77
C PHE A 38 -12.02 7.67 -10.77
N ASN A 39 -11.85 6.40 -10.40
CA ASN A 39 -10.81 5.92 -9.50
C ASN A 39 -9.90 4.88 -10.15
N THR A 40 -9.98 4.72 -11.48
CA THR A 40 -9.29 3.69 -12.27
C THR A 40 -7.96 4.14 -12.87
N GLY A 41 -7.53 5.37 -12.64
CA GLY A 41 -6.36 5.96 -13.29
C GLY A 41 -5.07 5.13 -13.23
N ARG A 42 -4.87 4.31 -12.18
CA ARG A 42 -3.71 3.42 -12.06
C ARG A 42 -3.79 2.15 -12.92
N ILE A 43 -4.97 1.81 -13.41
CA ILE A 43 -5.23 0.58 -14.18
C ILE A 43 -5.83 0.84 -15.56
N GLU A 44 -5.99 2.10 -16.00
CA GLU A 44 -6.59 2.44 -17.30
C GLU A 44 -5.92 1.73 -18.48
N HIS A 45 -4.62 1.52 -18.40
CA HIS A 45 -3.86 0.80 -19.43
C HIS A 45 -4.09 -0.72 -19.44
N LEU A 46 -4.79 -1.27 -18.45
CA LEU A 46 -5.04 -2.71 -18.28
C LEU A 46 -6.46 -3.14 -18.67
N TYR A 47 -7.37 -2.19 -18.85
CA TYR A 47 -8.73 -2.50 -19.26
C TYR A 47 -9.24 -1.49 -20.29
N LEU A 48 -10.19 -1.95 -21.10
CA LEU A 48 -10.95 -1.07 -22.01
C LEU A 48 -12.37 -0.93 -21.47
N ASP A 49 -12.87 0.30 -21.45
CA ASP A 49 -14.27 0.55 -21.16
C ASP A 49 -15.15 -0.17 -22.21
N GLU A 50 -16.25 -0.79 -21.77
CA GLU A 50 -17.18 -1.52 -22.64
C GLU A 50 -17.76 -0.64 -23.76
N TRP A 51 -17.70 0.68 -23.58
CA TRP A 51 -18.17 1.68 -24.55
C TRP A 51 -17.16 1.96 -25.69
N VAL A 52 -15.89 1.55 -25.52
CA VAL A 52 -14.83 1.75 -26.53
C VAL A 52 -14.65 0.48 -27.36
N ARG A 53 -15.69 0.10 -28.13
CA ARG A 53 -15.72 -1.17 -28.87
C ARG A 53 -14.79 -1.23 -30.10
N ASP A 54 -14.32 -0.09 -30.56
CA ASP A 54 -13.55 -0.01 -31.83
C ASP A 54 -12.01 -0.04 -31.65
N MET A 55 -11.51 -0.17 -30.42
CA MET A 55 -10.07 -0.26 -30.19
C MET A 55 -9.56 -1.68 -30.35
N LYS A 56 -8.53 -1.86 -31.19
CA LYS A 56 -7.84 -3.15 -31.42
C LYS A 56 -7.08 -3.67 -30.18
N GLN A 57 -7.15 -2.98 -29.04
CA GLN A 57 -6.49 -3.39 -27.80
C GLN A 57 -7.29 -4.49 -27.11
N LYS A 58 -6.60 -5.55 -26.72
CA LYS A 58 -7.17 -6.65 -25.96
C LYS A 58 -7.40 -6.22 -24.51
N ARG A 59 -8.61 -6.41 -23.99
CA ARG A 59 -8.90 -6.30 -22.55
C ARG A 59 -8.01 -7.28 -21.79
N LEU A 60 -7.24 -6.78 -20.82
CA LEU A 60 -6.32 -7.59 -20.04
C LEU A 60 -6.90 -8.00 -18.68
N VAL A 61 -7.72 -7.12 -18.05
CA VAL A 61 -8.32 -7.32 -16.73
C VAL A 61 -9.84 -7.28 -16.81
N ASN A 62 -10.51 -8.17 -16.05
CA ASN A 62 -11.96 -8.20 -15.89
C ASN A 62 -12.36 -7.46 -14.60
N LEU A 63 -13.15 -6.40 -14.71
CA LEU A 63 -13.58 -5.60 -13.57
C LEU A 63 -15.01 -5.94 -13.14
N HIS A 64 -15.24 -6.00 -11.83
CA HIS A 64 -16.52 -6.29 -11.21
C HIS A 64 -16.85 -5.21 -10.18
N TYR A 65 -18.09 -4.72 -10.17
CA TYR A 65 -18.56 -3.81 -9.13
C TYR A 65 -18.89 -4.60 -7.87
N GLY A 66 -18.25 -4.23 -6.77
CA GLY A 66 -18.46 -4.82 -5.44
C GLY A 66 -17.83 -3.95 -4.34
N ASP A 67 -18.19 -4.24 -3.10
CA ASP A 67 -17.70 -3.52 -1.92
C ASP A 67 -17.46 -4.51 -0.78
N MET A 68 -16.41 -4.30 0.03
CA MET A 68 -16.12 -5.11 1.22
C MET A 68 -17.21 -4.99 2.30
N THR A 69 -18.05 -3.96 2.21
CA THR A 69 -19.18 -3.74 3.11
C THR A 69 -20.48 -4.42 2.62
N ASP A 70 -20.45 -5.04 1.43
CA ASP A 70 -21.61 -5.71 0.81
C ASP A 70 -21.34 -7.19 0.53
N SER A 71 -21.84 -8.05 1.42
CA SER A 71 -21.69 -9.51 1.34
C SER A 71 -22.29 -10.09 0.06
N SER A 72 -23.41 -9.54 -0.42
CA SER A 72 -24.11 -10.07 -1.60
C SER A 72 -23.29 -9.89 -2.86
N SER A 73 -22.63 -8.74 -3.01
CA SER A 73 -21.74 -8.50 -4.13
C SER A 73 -20.51 -9.42 -4.13
N LEU A 74 -19.93 -9.68 -2.95
CA LEU A 74 -18.78 -10.59 -2.82
C LEU A 74 -19.15 -12.02 -3.18
N VAL A 75 -20.27 -12.55 -2.66
CA VAL A 75 -20.76 -13.90 -3.00
C VAL A 75 -21.00 -14.03 -4.50
N ARG A 76 -21.71 -13.09 -5.11
CA ARG A 76 -21.98 -13.08 -6.56
C ARG A 76 -20.70 -13.09 -7.39
N ILE A 77 -19.72 -12.24 -7.06
CA ILE A 77 -18.46 -12.14 -7.79
C ILE A 77 -17.65 -13.45 -7.66
N LEU A 78 -17.50 -13.97 -6.45
CA LEU A 78 -16.79 -15.23 -6.20
C LEU A 78 -17.46 -16.41 -6.93
N GLN A 79 -18.80 -16.48 -6.92
CA GLN A 79 -19.55 -17.51 -7.64
C GLN A 79 -19.33 -17.42 -9.15
N GLN A 80 -19.29 -16.22 -9.71
CA GLN A 80 -19.08 -15.98 -11.15
C GLN A 80 -17.65 -16.28 -11.57
N VAL A 81 -16.65 -15.80 -10.80
CA VAL A 81 -15.22 -15.89 -11.16
C VAL A 81 -14.64 -17.26 -10.84
N GLN A 82 -15.01 -17.85 -9.69
CA GLN A 82 -14.44 -19.11 -9.18
C GLN A 82 -12.89 -19.07 -9.12
N PRO A 83 -12.30 -18.09 -8.42
CA PRO A 83 -10.85 -17.85 -8.45
C PRO A 83 -10.06 -18.99 -7.78
N ASP A 84 -8.85 -19.23 -8.30
CA ASP A 84 -7.84 -20.09 -7.66
C ASP A 84 -7.12 -19.34 -6.55
N GLU A 85 -6.92 -18.03 -6.74
CA GLU A 85 -6.22 -17.16 -5.79
C GLU A 85 -7.01 -15.86 -5.57
N VAL A 86 -7.15 -15.44 -4.31
CA VAL A 86 -7.76 -14.16 -3.93
C VAL A 86 -6.72 -13.33 -3.19
N TYR A 87 -6.50 -12.11 -3.65
CA TYR A 87 -5.64 -11.12 -3.01
C TYR A 87 -6.52 -10.01 -2.44
N ASN A 88 -6.69 -10.02 -1.12
CA ASN A 88 -7.50 -9.01 -0.43
C ASN A 88 -6.64 -7.81 -0.03
N LEU A 89 -6.63 -6.79 -0.91
CA LEU A 89 -5.86 -5.56 -0.74
C LEU A 89 -6.77 -4.35 -0.45
N ALA A 90 -8.10 -4.52 -0.53
CA ALA A 90 -9.05 -3.44 -0.27
C ALA A 90 -9.04 -3.04 1.20
N ALA A 91 -8.91 -1.75 1.46
CA ALA A 91 -8.95 -1.18 2.80
C ALA A 91 -9.20 0.34 2.76
N GLN A 92 -9.71 0.88 3.88
CA GLN A 92 -9.48 2.27 4.22
C GLN A 92 -8.07 2.36 4.84
N SER A 93 -7.04 2.66 4.05
CA SER A 93 -5.63 2.48 4.44
C SER A 93 -4.96 3.71 5.05
N HIS A 94 -5.66 4.84 5.16
CA HIS A 94 -5.09 6.07 5.69
C HIS A 94 -5.28 6.13 7.21
N VAL A 95 -4.19 5.93 7.98
CA VAL A 95 -4.21 5.83 9.44
C VAL A 95 -4.88 7.05 10.10
N LYS A 96 -4.53 8.28 9.70
CA LYS A 96 -5.12 9.49 10.28
C LYS A 96 -6.64 9.57 10.02
N VAL A 97 -7.09 9.23 8.82
CA VAL A 97 -8.52 9.23 8.47
C VAL A 97 -9.31 8.21 9.28
N SER A 98 -8.68 7.14 9.76
CA SER A 98 -9.36 6.15 10.62
C SER A 98 -9.84 6.73 11.96
N PHE A 99 -9.23 7.81 12.45
CA PHE A 99 -9.72 8.52 13.62
C PHE A 99 -10.96 9.36 13.33
N ASP A 100 -11.12 9.84 12.10
CA ASP A 100 -12.28 10.62 11.66
C ASP A 100 -13.45 9.71 11.23
N CYS A 101 -13.15 8.52 10.69
CA CYS A 101 -14.12 7.55 10.19
C CYS A 101 -13.88 6.13 10.75
N PRO A 102 -13.94 5.93 12.08
CA PRO A 102 -13.58 4.65 12.72
C PRO A 102 -14.56 3.52 12.37
N GLU A 103 -15.85 3.78 12.29
CA GLU A 103 -16.87 2.77 11.95
C GLU A 103 -16.70 2.26 10.52
N TYR A 104 -16.56 3.16 9.55
CA TYR A 104 -16.31 2.76 8.17
C TYR A 104 -15.00 1.96 8.04
N THR A 105 -13.97 2.37 8.78
CA THR A 105 -12.69 1.64 8.81
C THR A 105 -12.88 0.22 9.36
N ALA A 106 -13.64 0.06 10.44
CA ALA A 106 -13.95 -1.27 10.99
C ALA A 106 -14.78 -2.12 10.02
N GLU A 107 -15.80 -1.53 9.38
CA GLU A 107 -16.66 -2.24 8.42
C GLU A 107 -15.89 -2.74 7.19
N ALA A 108 -15.01 -1.92 6.63
CA ALA A 108 -14.24 -2.28 5.45
C ALA A 108 -13.06 -3.21 5.78
N ASP A 109 -12.28 -2.88 6.82
CA ASP A 109 -10.97 -3.47 7.07
C ASP A 109 -11.01 -4.67 8.03
N ALA A 110 -12.06 -4.77 8.88
CA ALA A 110 -12.27 -5.88 9.79
C ALA A 110 -13.39 -6.80 9.29
N ILE A 111 -14.64 -6.31 9.31
CA ILE A 111 -15.81 -7.13 8.95
C ILE A 111 -15.80 -7.49 7.45
N GLY A 112 -15.25 -6.62 6.61
CA GLY A 112 -15.05 -6.92 5.19
C GLY A 112 -14.19 -8.17 4.94
N VAL A 113 -13.15 -8.39 5.75
CA VAL A 113 -12.32 -9.60 5.67
C VAL A 113 -13.16 -10.83 6.04
N LEU A 114 -13.94 -10.76 7.13
CA LEU A 114 -14.86 -11.84 7.52
C LEU A 114 -15.87 -12.14 6.41
N ARG A 115 -16.49 -11.12 5.80
CA ARG A 115 -17.44 -11.29 4.69
C ARG A 115 -16.83 -12.05 3.50
N LEU A 116 -15.58 -11.72 3.16
CA LEU A 116 -14.86 -12.39 2.07
C LEU A 116 -14.56 -13.86 2.39
N LEU A 117 -14.08 -14.16 3.60
CA LEU A 117 -13.81 -15.52 4.07
C LEU A 117 -15.11 -16.35 4.12
N GLU A 118 -16.20 -15.79 4.68
CA GLU A 118 -17.52 -16.45 4.69
C GLU A 118 -18.07 -16.69 3.29
N ALA A 119 -17.91 -15.74 2.37
CA ALA A 119 -18.34 -15.92 0.99
C ALA A 119 -17.62 -17.11 0.31
N ILE A 120 -16.32 -17.27 0.53
CA ILE A 120 -15.54 -18.43 0.05
C ILE A 120 -16.09 -19.72 0.68
N ARG A 121 -16.35 -19.73 1.99
CA ARG A 121 -16.87 -20.89 2.72
C ARG A 121 -18.29 -21.27 2.31
N ILE A 122 -19.21 -20.29 2.20
CA ILE A 122 -20.60 -20.51 1.77
C ILE A 122 -20.66 -21.13 0.36
N LEU A 123 -19.73 -20.76 -0.51
CA LEU A 123 -19.65 -21.31 -1.87
C LEU A 123 -18.92 -22.66 -1.96
N GLY A 124 -18.47 -23.24 -0.83
CA GLY A 124 -17.74 -24.51 -0.81
C GLY A 124 -16.38 -24.45 -1.50
N MET A 125 -15.73 -23.28 -1.47
CA MET A 125 -14.46 -23.04 -2.16
C MET A 125 -13.22 -23.09 -1.24
N GLU A 126 -13.40 -23.43 0.04
CA GLU A 126 -12.36 -23.40 1.07
C GLU A 126 -11.16 -24.31 0.79
N LYS A 127 -11.35 -25.36 0.00
CA LYS A 127 -10.27 -26.29 -0.39
C LYS A 127 -9.64 -25.95 -1.75
N LYS A 128 -10.31 -25.12 -2.54
CA LYS A 128 -9.86 -24.73 -3.88
C LYS A 128 -9.13 -23.40 -3.88
N THR A 129 -9.68 -22.40 -3.20
CA THR A 129 -9.23 -21.01 -3.30
C THR A 129 -8.24 -20.70 -2.22
N LYS A 130 -7.03 -20.26 -2.63
CA LYS A 130 -6.05 -19.69 -1.72
C LYS A 130 -6.33 -18.19 -1.52
N ILE A 131 -6.22 -17.71 -0.29
CA ILE A 131 -6.45 -16.30 0.02
C ILE A 131 -5.24 -15.67 0.71
N TYR A 132 -4.80 -14.53 0.16
CA TYR A 132 -3.83 -13.63 0.76
C TYR A 132 -4.57 -12.43 1.37
N GLN A 133 -4.35 -12.19 2.66
CA GLN A 133 -4.84 -11.03 3.39
C GLN A 133 -3.70 -10.03 3.55
N ALA A 134 -3.85 -8.82 3.01
CA ALA A 134 -2.95 -7.72 3.29
C ALA A 134 -3.14 -7.25 4.73
N SER A 135 -2.18 -7.58 5.57
CA SER A 135 -2.06 -7.09 6.93
C SER A 135 -1.08 -5.90 6.96
N THR A 136 -0.64 -5.43 8.11
CA THR A 136 0.10 -4.18 8.22
C THR A 136 1.06 -4.16 9.42
N SER A 137 2.17 -3.44 9.31
CA SER A 137 3.07 -3.15 10.43
C SER A 137 2.40 -2.31 11.54
N GLU A 138 1.29 -1.62 11.24
CA GLU A 138 0.50 -0.87 12.24
C GLU A 138 -0.15 -1.78 13.32
N LEU A 139 -0.14 -3.12 13.11
CA LEU A 139 -0.48 -4.09 14.16
C LEU A 139 0.45 -3.99 15.37
N PHE A 140 1.73 -3.73 15.11
CA PHE A 140 2.76 -3.65 16.16
C PHE A 140 2.60 -2.39 17.03
N GLY A 141 2.19 -1.26 16.43
CA GLY A 141 1.78 -0.04 17.13
C GLY A 141 2.78 0.45 18.19
N LEU A 142 2.45 0.27 19.47
CA LEU A 142 3.40 0.45 20.58
C LEU A 142 4.34 -0.75 20.61
N VAL A 143 5.45 -0.62 19.94
CA VAL A 143 6.38 -1.71 19.61
C VAL A 143 6.90 -2.42 20.85
N GLN A 144 6.74 -3.75 20.90
CA GLN A 144 7.15 -4.59 22.02
C GLN A 144 8.53 -5.26 21.80
N GLU A 145 8.98 -5.30 20.55
CA GLU A 145 10.24 -5.92 20.14
C GLU A 145 10.78 -5.23 18.89
N VAL A 146 12.10 -5.09 18.76
CA VAL A 146 12.78 -4.52 17.58
C VAL A 146 13.91 -5.45 17.16
N PRO A 147 13.99 -5.85 15.87
CA PRO A 147 12.99 -5.68 14.81
C PRO A 147 11.72 -6.52 15.05
N GLN A 148 10.60 -6.13 14.42
CA GLN A 148 9.34 -6.86 14.50
C GLN A 148 9.34 -8.07 13.56
N LYS A 149 8.90 -9.20 14.06
CA LYS A 149 8.76 -10.48 13.35
C LYS A 149 7.37 -11.08 13.54
N GLU A 150 7.10 -12.20 12.90
CA GLU A 150 5.78 -12.84 12.90
C GLU A 150 5.26 -13.22 14.31
N THR A 151 6.16 -13.36 15.28
CA THR A 151 5.84 -13.71 16.69
C THR A 151 5.79 -12.51 17.63
N THR A 152 6.16 -11.32 17.17
CA THR A 152 6.13 -10.10 17.98
C THR A 152 4.69 -9.77 18.38
N PRO A 153 4.40 -9.52 19.67
CA PRO A 153 3.07 -9.16 20.14
C PRO A 153 2.54 -7.88 19.47
N PHE A 154 1.25 -7.86 19.15
CA PHE A 154 0.59 -6.70 18.60
C PHE A 154 0.10 -5.76 19.70
N TYR A 155 0.23 -4.44 19.44
CA TYR A 155 -0.31 -3.38 20.28
C TYR A 155 -0.75 -2.17 19.42
N PRO A 156 -1.84 -2.31 18.65
CA PRO A 156 -2.24 -1.27 17.69
C PRO A 156 -2.55 0.07 18.37
N ARG A 157 -2.24 1.17 17.67
CA ARG A 157 -2.37 2.55 18.18
C ARG A 157 -3.32 3.40 17.36
N SER A 158 -4.15 2.78 16.51
CA SER A 158 -5.14 3.49 15.69
C SER A 158 -6.37 2.61 15.42
N PRO A 159 -7.53 3.19 15.11
CA PRO A 159 -8.70 2.43 14.66
C PRO A 159 -8.39 1.55 13.45
N TYR A 160 -7.56 2.03 12.50
CA TYR A 160 -7.03 1.24 11.39
C TYR A 160 -6.26 0.01 11.86
N GLY A 161 -5.28 0.19 12.77
CA GLY A 161 -4.50 -0.93 13.32
C GLY A 161 -5.37 -1.97 14.03
N VAL A 162 -6.36 -1.53 14.81
CA VAL A 162 -7.32 -2.42 15.50
C VAL A 162 -8.17 -3.19 14.49
N ALA A 163 -8.69 -2.54 13.45
CA ALA A 163 -9.48 -3.19 12.41
C ALA A 163 -8.63 -4.24 11.63
N LYS A 164 -7.40 -3.90 11.30
CA LYS A 164 -6.45 -4.81 10.66
C LYS A 164 -6.05 -5.98 11.56
N GLN A 165 -5.98 -5.77 12.87
CA GLN A 165 -5.72 -6.85 13.83
C GLN A 165 -6.87 -7.87 13.86
N TYR A 166 -8.13 -7.41 13.81
CA TYR A 166 -9.25 -8.32 13.63
C TYR A 166 -9.10 -9.12 12.32
N GLY A 167 -8.81 -8.43 11.20
CA GLY A 167 -8.60 -9.07 9.90
C GLY A 167 -7.49 -10.12 9.93
N PHE A 168 -6.37 -9.85 10.61
CA PHE A 168 -5.29 -10.82 10.81
C PHE A 168 -5.76 -12.07 11.54
N TRP A 169 -6.38 -11.90 12.70
CA TRP A 169 -6.78 -13.03 13.55
C TRP A 169 -7.93 -13.83 12.96
N ILE A 170 -8.90 -13.20 12.29
CA ILE A 170 -10.00 -13.94 11.65
C ILE A 170 -9.49 -14.78 10.47
N THR A 171 -8.51 -14.27 9.71
CA THR A 171 -7.83 -15.01 8.63
C THR A 171 -7.13 -16.25 9.19
N LYS A 172 -6.38 -16.10 10.28
CA LYS A 172 -5.72 -17.20 10.96
C LYS A 172 -6.73 -18.20 11.54
N ASN A 173 -7.81 -17.72 12.16
CA ASN A 173 -8.86 -18.56 12.69
C ASN A 173 -9.53 -19.43 11.61
N TYR A 174 -9.83 -18.86 10.43
CA TYR A 174 -10.44 -19.60 9.32
C TYR A 174 -9.48 -20.63 8.73
N ARG A 175 -8.18 -20.34 8.70
CA ARG A 175 -7.16 -21.32 8.35
C ARG A 175 -7.18 -22.52 9.29
N GLU A 176 -7.18 -22.27 10.60
CA GLU A 176 -7.12 -23.31 11.64
C GLU A 176 -8.43 -24.08 11.80
N SER A 177 -9.58 -23.38 11.73
CA SER A 177 -10.90 -23.98 11.97
C SER A 177 -11.46 -24.72 10.75
N TYR A 178 -11.23 -24.21 9.53
CA TYR A 178 -11.83 -24.77 8.32
C TYR A 178 -10.79 -25.37 7.35
N GLY A 179 -9.50 -25.29 7.70
CA GLY A 179 -8.44 -25.79 6.85
C GLY A 179 -8.33 -25.04 5.51
N MET A 180 -8.66 -23.75 5.52
CA MET A 180 -8.49 -22.87 4.37
C MET A 180 -7.02 -22.54 4.15
N PHE A 181 -6.60 -22.41 2.91
CA PHE A 181 -5.31 -21.78 2.63
C PHE A 181 -5.49 -20.25 2.71
N ALA A 182 -5.48 -19.74 3.94
CA ALA A 182 -5.65 -18.32 4.25
C ALA A 182 -4.43 -17.82 5.02
N VAL A 183 -3.76 -16.80 4.49
CA VAL A 183 -2.46 -16.30 4.96
C VAL A 183 -2.45 -14.79 5.08
N ASN A 184 -1.65 -14.27 6.01
CA ASN A 184 -1.41 -12.86 6.18
C ASN A 184 0.00 -12.48 5.70
N GLY A 185 0.10 -11.40 4.90
CA GLY A 185 1.34 -10.68 4.72
C GLY A 185 1.34 -9.45 5.62
N ILE A 186 2.24 -9.40 6.61
CA ILE A 186 2.39 -8.25 7.51
C ILE A 186 3.28 -7.23 6.80
N LEU A 187 2.64 -6.34 6.05
CA LEU A 187 3.30 -5.38 5.18
C LEU A 187 3.85 -4.20 5.98
N PHE A 188 5.14 -3.96 5.87
CA PHE A 188 5.76 -2.70 6.25
C PHE A 188 5.52 -1.65 5.16
N ASN A 189 5.92 -0.41 5.41
CA ASN A 189 5.64 0.66 4.46
C ASN A 189 6.28 0.36 3.10
N HIS A 190 5.50 0.48 2.04
CA HIS A 190 5.97 0.27 0.68
C HIS A 190 5.37 1.32 -0.23
N GLU A 191 6.22 1.90 -1.01
CA GLU A 191 5.99 3.15 -1.71
C GLU A 191 6.23 2.98 -3.21
N SER A 192 5.74 3.93 -3.99
CA SER A 192 5.98 3.97 -5.43
C SER A 192 5.51 5.29 -6.03
N GLU A 193 5.75 5.45 -7.32
CA GLU A 193 5.17 6.50 -8.15
C GLU A 193 3.62 6.46 -8.21
N ARG A 194 3.00 5.36 -7.75
CA ARG A 194 1.53 5.20 -7.66
C ARG A 194 0.98 5.37 -6.24
N ARG A 195 1.82 5.74 -5.28
CA ARG A 195 1.36 5.99 -3.90
C ARG A 195 0.32 7.10 -3.86
N GLY A 196 -0.64 7.01 -2.95
CA GLY A 196 -1.62 8.09 -2.73
C GLY A 196 -0.95 9.40 -2.30
N GLU A 197 -1.38 10.52 -2.85
CA GLU A 197 -0.72 11.83 -2.68
C GLU A 197 -0.73 12.37 -1.25
N THR A 198 -1.63 11.88 -0.41
CA THR A 198 -1.75 12.25 1.01
C THR A 198 -0.77 11.51 1.93
N PHE A 199 -0.12 10.45 1.45
CA PHE A 199 0.90 9.75 2.23
C PHE A 199 2.21 10.53 2.23
N VAL A 200 2.94 10.46 3.36
CA VAL A 200 4.11 11.31 3.63
C VAL A 200 5.17 11.26 2.53
N THR A 201 5.51 10.10 2.03
CA THR A 201 6.51 9.90 0.98
C THR A 201 6.10 10.58 -0.32
N ARG A 202 4.87 10.34 -0.80
CA ARG A 202 4.37 10.95 -2.02
C ARG A 202 4.13 12.44 -1.86
N LYS A 203 3.69 12.88 -0.67
CA LYS A 203 3.59 14.31 -0.34
C LYS A 203 4.96 15.00 -0.47
N ILE A 204 6.03 14.35 0.00
CA ILE A 204 7.39 14.89 -0.11
C ILE A 204 7.84 14.95 -1.57
N THR A 205 7.72 13.87 -2.34
CA THR A 205 8.22 13.83 -3.73
C THR A 205 7.47 14.79 -4.65
N LEU A 206 6.13 14.93 -4.48
CA LEU A 206 5.34 15.93 -5.19
C LEU A 206 5.72 17.35 -4.81
N ALA A 207 5.92 17.64 -3.51
CA ALA A 207 6.32 18.97 -3.07
C ALA A 207 7.72 19.34 -3.56
N ALA A 208 8.70 18.44 -3.45
CA ALA A 208 10.03 18.66 -3.99
C ALA A 208 9.99 18.97 -5.49
N SER A 209 9.19 18.20 -6.25
CA SER A 209 9.00 18.39 -7.69
C SER A 209 8.32 19.71 -8.03
N ARG A 210 7.31 20.12 -7.27
CA ARG A 210 6.59 21.40 -7.45
C ARG A 210 7.48 22.59 -7.09
N ILE A 211 8.23 22.51 -5.99
CA ILE A 211 9.15 23.56 -5.54
C ILE A 211 10.27 23.75 -6.56
N ALA A 212 10.88 22.67 -7.03
CA ALA A 212 11.94 22.72 -8.05
C ALA A 212 11.47 23.36 -9.36
N GLN A 213 10.18 23.30 -9.67
CA GLN A 213 9.59 23.87 -10.88
C GLN A 213 8.88 25.22 -10.63
N GLY A 214 8.94 25.76 -9.41
CA GLY A 214 8.37 27.07 -9.06
C GLY A 214 6.84 27.09 -8.87
N PHE A 215 6.20 25.93 -8.61
CA PHE A 215 4.75 25.84 -8.43
C PHE A 215 4.32 25.73 -6.96
N GLN A 216 5.26 25.65 -6.05
CA GLN A 216 5.01 25.58 -4.61
C GLN A 216 6.18 26.25 -3.87
N ASP A 217 5.89 26.97 -2.77
CA ASP A 217 6.90 27.67 -2.01
C ASP A 217 7.49 26.83 -0.89
N LYS A 218 6.66 26.06 -0.18
CA LYS A 218 7.06 25.31 1.02
C LYS A 218 6.34 23.96 1.15
N LEU A 219 7.01 23.03 1.83
CA LEU A 219 6.47 21.76 2.30
C LEU A 219 6.33 21.79 3.82
N TYR A 220 5.16 21.41 4.33
CA TYR A 220 4.93 21.25 5.76
C TYR A 220 4.83 19.77 6.11
N LEU A 221 5.62 19.32 7.09
CA LEU A 221 5.69 17.94 7.57
C LEU A 221 5.37 17.87 9.08
N GLY A 222 5.11 16.67 9.59
CA GLY A 222 5.02 16.39 11.02
C GLY A 222 6.38 16.00 11.60
N ASN A 223 6.41 14.89 12.37
CA ASN A 223 7.61 14.41 13.02
C ASN A 223 8.66 13.93 12.00
N LEU A 224 9.75 14.68 11.87
CA LEU A 224 10.87 14.38 10.97
C LEU A 224 11.75 13.21 11.44
N ASN A 225 11.68 12.86 12.73
CA ASN A 225 12.47 11.79 13.33
C ASN A 225 11.80 10.42 13.28
N SER A 226 10.54 10.33 12.85
CA SER A 226 9.85 9.06 12.73
C SER A 226 10.62 8.10 11.82
N LEU A 227 10.88 6.89 12.34
CA LEU A 227 11.61 5.83 11.65
C LEU A 227 10.64 4.87 10.96
N ARG A 228 10.85 4.62 9.68
CA ARG A 228 10.02 3.69 8.88
C ARG A 228 10.89 2.83 7.99
N ASP A 229 10.48 1.58 7.87
CA ASP A 229 10.99 0.63 6.88
C ASP A 229 10.20 0.86 5.59
N TRP A 230 10.86 1.39 4.55
CA TRP A 230 10.24 1.70 3.26
C TRP A 230 10.83 0.83 2.15
N GLY A 231 9.97 0.04 1.51
CA GLY A 231 10.32 -0.74 0.34
C GLY A 231 9.60 -0.27 -0.94
N TYR A 232 9.91 -0.89 -2.06
CA TYR A 232 9.26 -0.62 -3.34
C TYR A 232 8.06 -1.54 -3.55
N ALA A 233 6.89 -0.98 -3.86
CA ALA A 233 5.64 -1.74 -3.98
C ALA A 233 5.70 -2.88 -5.01
N LYS A 234 6.44 -2.73 -6.10
CA LYS A 234 6.65 -3.81 -7.09
C LYS A 234 7.37 -5.02 -6.49
N ASP A 235 8.32 -4.81 -5.60
CA ASP A 235 9.03 -5.91 -4.95
C ASP A 235 8.11 -6.62 -3.95
N TYR A 236 7.21 -5.87 -3.32
CA TYR A 236 6.24 -6.39 -2.34
C TYR A 236 5.16 -7.26 -3.00
N VAL A 237 4.64 -6.88 -4.16
CA VAL A 237 3.63 -7.72 -4.86
C VAL A 237 4.21 -9.05 -5.33
N GLU A 238 5.49 -9.11 -5.64
CA GLU A 238 6.20 -10.37 -5.89
C GLU A 238 6.15 -11.29 -4.66
N CYS A 239 6.39 -10.73 -3.47
CA CYS A 239 6.30 -11.48 -2.21
C CYS A 239 4.89 -11.99 -1.93
N MET A 240 3.86 -11.17 -2.16
CA MET A 240 2.45 -11.57 -2.01
C MET A 240 2.14 -12.81 -2.84
N TRP A 241 2.61 -12.84 -4.09
CA TRP A 241 2.44 -13.99 -4.98
C TRP A 241 3.22 -15.21 -4.48
N LEU A 242 4.50 -15.05 -4.10
CA LEU A 242 5.35 -16.14 -3.59
C LEU A 242 4.73 -16.83 -2.37
N ILE A 243 4.07 -16.08 -1.48
CA ILE A 243 3.38 -16.63 -0.30
C ILE A 243 2.27 -17.59 -0.71
N LEU A 244 1.47 -17.25 -1.72
CA LEU A 244 0.40 -18.14 -2.21
C LEU A 244 0.89 -19.34 -3.02
N GLN A 245 2.15 -19.35 -3.47
CA GLN A 245 2.74 -20.50 -4.15
C GLN A 245 3.25 -21.58 -3.18
N GLN A 246 3.28 -21.29 -1.88
CA GLN A 246 3.73 -22.27 -0.88
C GLN A 246 2.74 -23.44 -0.74
N GLU A 247 3.25 -24.59 -0.25
CA GLU A 247 2.43 -25.76 0.06
C GLU A 247 1.63 -25.60 1.35
N LYS A 248 2.23 -24.91 2.34
CA LYS A 248 1.63 -24.69 3.66
C LYS A 248 1.23 -23.23 3.82
N PRO A 249 0.05 -22.97 4.42
CA PRO A 249 -0.38 -21.61 4.71
C PRO A 249 0.34 -21.06 5.94
N GLU A 250 1.20 -20.09 5.75
CA GLU A 250 1.93 -19.40 6.81
C GLU A 250 1.87 -17.87 6.63
N ASP A 251 1.99 -17.15 7.76
CA ASP A 251 2.06 -15.69 7.77
C ASP A 251 3.50 -15.22 7.65
N PHE A 252 3.72 -14.07 6.99
CA PHE A 252 5.05 -13.54 6.72
C PHE A 252 5.11 -12.03 6.99
N VAL A 253 6.19 -11.58 7.62
CA VAL A 253 6.60 -10.18 7.63
C VAL A 253 7.22 -9.85 6.28
N ILE A 254 6.70 -8.79 5.65
CA ILE A 254 7.18 -8.27 4.37
C ILE A 254 7.76 -6.88 4.63
N ALA A 255 9.08 -6.80 4.70
CA ALA A 255 9.86 -5.62 5.09
C ALA A 255 11.22 -5.61 4.39
N THR A 256 11.88 -4.45 4.35
CA THR A 256 13.26 -4.37 3.83
C THR A 256 14.29 -4.79 4.87
N GLY A 257 13.98 -4.63 6.15
CA GLY A 257 14.92 -4.78 7.26
C GLY A 257 15.85 -3.58 7.45
N GLU A 258 15.50 -2.44 6.83
CA GLU A 258 16.17 -1.14 6.99
C GLU A 258 15.15 -0.08 7.32
N TYR A 259 15.53 0.90 8.12
CA TYR A 259 14.66 2.04 8.40
C TYR A 259 15.39 3.36 8.13
N HIS A 260 14.60 4.35 7.75
CA HIS A 260 15.05 5.70 7.48
C HIS A 260 14.12 6.71 8.14
N THR A 261 14.64 7.88 8.45
CA THR A 261 13.82 8.98 8.99
C THR A 261 13.07 9.70 7.87
N VAL A 262 11.98 10.36 8.24
CA VAL A 262 11.26 11.28 7.31
C VAL A 262 12.18 12.37 6.80
N ARG A 263 13.12 12.84 7.66
CA ARG A 263 14.15 13.83 7.27
C ARG A 263 15.07 13.30 6.16
N GLU A 264 15.59 12.07 6.30
CA GLU A 264 16.42 11.43 5.28
C GLU A 264 15.70 11.29 3.95
N PHE A 265 14.42 10.85 4.00
CA PHE A 265 13.61 10.76 2.80
C PHE A 265 13.42 12.13 2.13
N ALA A 266 13.10 13.17 2.90
CA ALA A 266 12.93 14.53 2.39
C ALA A 266 14.25 15.06 1.79
N THR A 267 15.37 14.89 2.51
CA THR A 267 16.70 15.32 2.03
C THR A 267 17.02 14.70 0.67
N LEU A 268 16.82 13.39 0.57
CA LEU A 268 17.10 12.66 -0.66
C LEU A 268 16.15 13.07 -1.80
N ALA A 269 14.84 13.23 -1.51
CA ALA A 269 13.86 13.64 -2.51
C ALA A 269 14.15 15.05 -3.09
N PHE A 270 14.52 15.99 -2.23
CA PHE A 270 14.90 17.32 -2.67
C PHE A 270 16.20 17.30 -3.49
N ARG A 271 17.19 16.50 -3.08
CA ARG A 271 18.43 16.33 -3.84
C ARG A 271 18.18 15.75 -5.25
N GLU A 272 17.32 14.74 -5.36
CA GLU A 272 16.93 14.16 -6.66
C GLU A 272 16.13 15.17 -7.52
N ALA A 273 15.44 16.14 -6.90
CA ALA A 273 14.79 17.25 -7.59
C ALA A 273 15.73 18.42 -7.93
N GLY A 274 17.03 18.32 -7.61
CA GLY A 274 18.05 19.35 -7.88
C GLY A 274 18.18 20.43 -6.81
N ILE A 275 17.67 20.22 -5.60
CA ILE A 275 17.72 21.16 -4.47
C ILE A 275 18.47 20.50 -3.32
N GLU A 276 19.53 21.15 -2.84
CA GLU A 276 20.29 20.68 -1.68
C GLU A 276 19.78 21.34 -0.40
N LEU A 277 19.33 20.50 0.56
CA LEU A 277 18.84 20.97 1.86
C LEU A 277 19.91 20.84 2.95
N ARG A 278 20.02 21.87 3.79
CA ARG A 278 20.61 21.78 5.13
C ARG A 278 19.52 21.99 6.18
N TRP A 279 19.64 21.30 7.31
CA TRP A 279 18.65 21.36 8.37
C TRP A 279 19.14 22.28 9.50
N GLU A 280 18.25 23.15 9.98
CA GLU A 280 18.50 24.10 11.05
C GLU A 280 17.36 24.06 12.07
N GLY A 281 17.66 24.23 13.36
CA GLY A 281 16.70 24.15 14.45
C GLY A 281 16.43 22.71 14.90
N GLU A 282 15.49 22.54 15.83
CA GLU A 282 15.11 21.26 16.41
C GLU A 282 13.60 21.19 16.64
N GLY A 283 13.03 19.98 16.61
CA GLY A 283 11.62 19.72 16.91
C GLY A 283 10.68 20.50 15.98
N VAL A 284 9.78 21.30 16.56
CA VAL A 284 8.80 22.08 15.78
C VAL A 284 9.41 23.30 15.07
N ASP A 285 10.57 23.75 15.50
CA ASP A 285 11.29 24.88 14.90
C ASP A 285 12.28 24.45 13.81
N GLU A 286 12.40 23.15 13.56
CA GLU A 286 13.30 22.60 12.55
C GLU A 286 12.86 22.95 11.13
N LYS A 287 13.84 23.38 10.32
CA LYS A 287 13.64 23.82 8.93
C LYS A 287 14.64 23.19 7.98
N GLY A 288 14.19 22.80 6.80
CA GLY A 288 15.02 22.44 5.66
C GLY A 288 15.27 23.70 4.81
N ILE A 289 16.51 24.16 4.80
CA ILE A 289 16.97 25.38 4.11
C ILE A 289 17.65 24.98 2.81
N ASP A 290 17.25 25.59 1.71
CA ASP A 290 17.98 25.46 0.42
C ASP A 290 19.35 26.11 0.55
N VAL A 291 20.39 25.32 0.34
CA VAL A 291 21.80 25.75 0.46
C VAL A 291 22.14 26.90 -0.51
N ASN A 292 21.55 26.91 -1.70
CA ASN A 292 21.84 27.89 -2.75
C ASN A 292 21.14 29.24 -2.55
N THR A 293 19.86 29.19 -2.06
CA THR A 293 19.03 30.41 -1.97
C THR A 293 18.87 30.93 -0.54
N GLY A 294 19.20 30.13 0.47
CA GLY A 294 18.96 30.44 1.89
C GLY A 294 17.46 30.41 2.28
N LYS A 295 16.56 30.01 1.41
CA LYS A 295 15.13 29.96 1.70
C LYS A 295 14.76 28.71 2.49
N ALA A 296 13.85 28.84 3.48
CA ALA A 296 13.24 27.72 4.16
C ALA A 296 12.19 27.08 3.22
N LEU A 297 12.44 25.85 2.77
CA LEU A 297 11.57 25.09 1.87
C LEU A 297 10.79 24.01 2.58
N VAL A 298 11.27 23.52 3.74
CA VAL A 298 10.57 22.54 4.57
C VAL A 298 10.43 23.10 5.98
N GLU A 299 9.24 23.02 6.53
CA GLU A 299 8.94 23.43 7.91
C GLU A 299 8.11 22.35 8.62
N VAL A 300 8.24 22.28 9.94
CA VAL A 300 7.42 21.38 10.78
C VAL A 300 6.12 22.08 11.16
N ASP A 301 4.99 21.37 11.04
CA ASP A 301 3.68 21.85 11.49
C ASP A 301 3.02 20.79 12.40
N PRO A 302 2.79 21.09 13.69
CA PRO A 302 2.22 20.15 14.65
C PRO A 302 0.86 19.55 14.26
N LYS A 303 0.09 20.19 13.38
CA LYS A 303 -1.19 19.66 12.89
C LYS A 303 -1.06 18.34 12.13
N TYR A 304 0.15 18.02 11.63
CA TYR A 304 0.44 16.76 10.95
C TYR A 304 0.90 15.64 11.90
N PHE A 305 0.99 15.89 13.20
CA PHE A 305 1.26 14.84 14.18
C PHE A 305 0.03 13.96 14.36
N ARG A 306 0.26 12.68 14.65
CA ARG A 306 -0.83 11.73 14.94
C ARG A 306 -1.26 11.87 16.41
N PRO A 307 -2.54 11.62 16.77
CA PRO A 307 -3.00 11.58 18.15
C PRO A 307 -2.25 10.55 19.01
N ALA A 308 -1.87 9.42 18.40
CA ALA A 308 -1.00 8.42 18.99
C ALA A 308 0.10 8.06 17.96
N GLU A 309 1.29 8.56 18.20
CA GLU A 309 2.42 8.38 17.28
C GLU A 309 2.98 6.97 17.41
N VAL A 310 3.46 6.43 16.27
CA VAL A 310 4.28 5.23 16.20
C VAL A 310 5.69 5.68 15.83
N GLU A 311 6.61 5.58 16.80
CA GLU A 311 7.94 6.16 16.66
C GLU A 311 8.84 5.34 15.71
N GLN A 312 8.75 4.00 15.79
CA GLN A 312 9.65 3.10 15.08
C GLN A 312 8.93 1.87 14.55
N LEU A 313 9.10 1.60 13.26
CA LEU A 313 8.69 0.35 12.63
C LEU A 313 9.87 -0.17 11.81
N LEU A 314 10.42 -1.33 12.23
CA LEU A 314 11.51 -2.06 11.58
C LEU A 314 11.15 -3.53 11.49
N GLY A 315 10.92 -4.05 10.29
CA GLY A 315 10.55 -5.45 10.10
C GLY A 315 11.76 -6.38 9.98
N ASP A 316 11.59 -7.61 10.44
CA ASP A 316 12.55 -8.70 10.20
C ASP A 316 12.07 -9.57 9.02
N PRO A 317 12.64 -9.42 7.80
CA PRO A 317 12.25 -10.19 6.64
C PRO A 317 12.86 -11.59 6.56
N THR A 318 13.54 -12.06 7.61
CA THR A 318 14.32 -13.30 7.58
C THR A 318 13.49 -14.50 7.13
N LYS A 319 12.27 -14.66 7.63
CA LYS A 319 11.37 -15.75 7.23
C LYS A 319 11.02 -15.69 5.73
N ALA A 320 10.63 -14.52 5.23
CA ALA A 320 10.31 -14.35 3.81
C ALA A 320 11.54 -14.60 2.91
N ARG A 321 12.72 -14.11 3.32
CA ARG A 321 13.96 -14.35 2.58
C ARG A 321 14.33 -15.83 2.52
N THR A 322 14.26 -16.52 3.65
CA THR A 322 14.73 -17.91 3.76
C THR A 322 13.76 -18.92 3.16
N LEU A 323 12.45 -18.76 3.39
CA LEU A 323 11.45 -19.73 2.93
C LEU A 323 10.93 -19.44 1.52
N LEU A 324 10.81 -18.16 1.14
CA LEU A 324 10.29 -17.77 -0.17
C LEU A 324 11.39 -17.46 -1.19
N GLY A 325 12.65 -17.31 -0.74
CA GLY A 325 13.74 -16.82 -1.59
C GLY A 325 13.52 -15.37 -2.07
N TRP A 326 12.68 -14.62 -1.37
CA TRP A 326 12.37 -13.23 -1.72
C TRP A 326 13.54 -12.30 -1.40
N ASN A 327 13.84 -11.37 -2.31
CA ASN A 327 14.83 -10.32 -2.08
C ASN A 327 14.13 -9.00 -1.70
N PRO A 328 14.12 -8.62 -0.41
CA PRO A 328 13.44 -7.41 0.06
C PRO A 328 14.12 -6.10 -0.40
N ARG A 329 15.35 -6.17 -0.90
CA ARG A 329 16.15 -5.02 -1.33
C ARG A 329 16.53 -5.11 -2.81
N LYS A 330 15.65 -5.64 -3.62
CA LYS A 330 15.79 -5.63 -5.08
C LYS A 330 15.87 -4.21 -5.60
N THR A 331 15.08 -3.32 -5.00
CA THR A 331 15.14 -1.86 -5.16
C THR A 331 15.65 -1.23 -3.87
N SER A 332 16.77 -0.47 -3.92
CA SER A 332 17.29 0.23 -2.74
C SER A 332 16.43 1.44 -2.37
N PHE A 333 16.63 1.97 -1.14
CA PHE A 333 15.95 3.17 -0.67
C PHE A 333 16.20 4.37 -1.59
N GLU A 334 17.44 4.58 -2.02
CA GLU A 334 17.80 5.67 -2.93
C GLU A 334 17.16 5.49 -4.32
N GLN A 335 17.13 4.26 -4.82
CA GLN A 335 16.46 3.96 -6.09
C GLN A 335 14.95 4.21 -6.00
N LEU A 336 14.31 3.83 -4.89
CA LEU A 336 12.90 4.09 -4.64
C LEU A 336 12.58 5.59 -4.70
N VAL A 337 13.34 6.41 -3.94
CA VAL A 337 13.14 7.86 -3.92
C VAL A 337 13.34 8.46 -5.31
N ARG A 338 14.38 8.03 -6.02
CA ARG A 338 14.65 8.49 -7.41
C ARG A 338 13.49 8.13 -8.34
N ILE A 339 12.98 6.91 -8.33
CA ILE A 339 11.83 6.48 -9.16
C ILE A 339 10.63 7.39 -8.91
N MET A 340 10.34 7.68 -7.63
CA MET A 340 9.20 8.53 -7.25
C MET A 340 9.39 9.98 -7.72
N VAL A 341 10.57 10.58 -7.51
CA VAL A 341 10.86 11.95 -7.91
C VAL A 341 10.89 12.09 -9.43
N ASP A 342 11.53 11.17 -10.16
CA ASP A 342 11.57 11.19 -11.63
C ASP A 342 10.17 11.15 -12.25
N HIS A 343 9.28 10.35 -11.66
CA HIS A 343 7.88 10.32 -12.08
C HIS A 343 7.19 11.66 -11.78
N ASP A 344 7.34 12.18 -10.56
CA ASP A 344 6.63 13.37 -10.11
C ASP A 344 7.10 14.65 -10.83
N MET A 345 8.37 14.74 -11.16
CA MET A 345 8.90 15.83 -12.00
C MET A 345 8.19 15.90 -13.37
N LYS A 346 7.98 14.75 -14.01
CA LYS A 346 7.25 14.64 -15.30
C LYS A 346 5.76 14.90 -15.12
N PHE A 347 5.18 14.36 -14.05
CA PHE A 347 3.75 14.48 -13.73
C PHE A 347 3.35 15.94 -13.48
N VAL A 348 4.10 16.65 -12.62
CA VAL A 348 3.87 18.06 -12.29
C VAL A 348 3.99 18.95 -13.53
N LYS A 349 5.02 18.76 -14.35
CA LYS A 349 5.20 19.50 -15.63
C LYS A 349 4.01 19.30 -16.57
N LYS A 350 3.50 18.05 -16.69
CA LYS A 350 2.35 17.72 -17.55
C LYS A 350 1.06 18.38 -17.04
N LEU A 351 0.85 18.38 -15.71
CA LEU A 351 -0.32 19.03 -15.11
C LEU A 351 -0.32 20.54 -15.38
N TYR A 352 0.81 21.20 -15.20
CA TYR A 352 0.95 22.63 -15.43
C TYR A 352 0.70 23.00 -16.89
N LEU A 353 1.26 22.27 -17.84
CA LEU A 353 1.01 22.50 -19.27
C LEU A 353 -0.48 22.36 -19.64
N LYS A 354 -1.20 21.42 -19.01
CA LYS A 354 -2.65 21.26 -19.22
C LYS A 354 -3.49 22.40 -18.61
N SER A 355 -3.02 23.04 -17.54
CA SER A 355 -3.76 24.15 -16.89
C SER A 355 -3.61 25.49 -17.63
N GLN A 356 -2.68 25.57 -18.57
CA GLN A 356 -2.48 26.78 -19.42
C GLN A 356 -3.17 26.69 -20.78
N MET A 357 -3.73 25.53 -21.12
CA MET A 357 -4.55 25.30 -22.33
C MET A 357 -6.04 25.46 -22.04
#